data_cc0dd915f367b07b0603fde01c103966
#
_entry.id   cc0dd915f367b07b0603fde01c103966
#
_cell.length_a   1.000
_cell.length_b   1.000
_cell.length_c   1.000
_cell.angle_alpha   90.00
_cell.angle_beta   90.00
_cell.angle_gamma   90.00
#
_symmetry.space_group_name_H-M   'P 1'
#
loop_
_entity.id
_entity.type
_entity.pdbx_description
1 polymer ?
#
loop_
_entity_poly.entity_id
_entity_poly.type
_entity_poly.pdbx_seq_one_letter_code
_entity_poly.pdbx_strand_id
1 'polypeptide(L)'
;MYTSEEKILHFIFIAFQGMKRKKENIDLVFRSVMVGNMLKNINSSEVIVNTGYLHDIIEDTSYTYEDIANKFGKQLADNVSKLSEDKTITNYKERKQEFINRLKNYDSDLLLVELADKLQNLVSDYELFSKQGKESLPTEGKNYSQIKWFYTSLKDLFNEKLNNNTLLERYNNIYEEYFKD
;
A
#
# COMPACT_ATOMS: atom_id res chain seq x y z
N MET A 1 11.60 -25.91 10.54
CA MET A 1 10.17 -25.61 10.26
C MET A 1 10.08 -24.10 9.98
N TYR A 2 9.41 -23.67 8.91
CA TYR A 2 9.29 -22.26 8.58
C TYR A 2 8.47 -21.49 9.64
N THR A 3 8.93 -20.28 9.95
CA THR A 3 8.16 -19.31 10.77
C THR A 3 6.92 -18.83 10.00
N SER A 4 6.02 -18.12 10.68
CA SER A 4 4.85 -17.48 10.05
C SER A 4 5.27 -16.54 8.92
N GLU A 5 6.24 -15.65 9.19
CA GLU A 5 6.79 -14.71 8.23
C GLU A 5 7.39 -15.42 7.00
N GLU A 6 8.21 -16.46 7.19
CA GLU A 6 8.81 -17.20 6.09
C GLU A 6 7.77 -17.88 5.19
N LYS A 7 6.69 -18.40 5.77
CA LYS A 7 5.58 -18.99 5.00
C LYS A 7 4.86 -17.93 4.15
N ILE A 8 4.64 -16.74 4.69
CA ILE A 8 4.00 -15.64 3.99
C ILE A 8 4.89 -15.13 2.87
N LEU A 9 6.19 -14.89 3.15
CA LEU A 9 7.14 -14.46 2.13
C LEU A 9 7.21 -15.48 0.98
N HIS A 10 7.35 -16.76 1.29
CA HIS A 10 7.33 -17.81 0.26
C HIS A 10 6.04 -17.79 -0.57
N PHE A 11 4.89 -17.59 0.08
CA PHE A 11 3.59 -17.52 -0.59
C PHE A 11 3.50 -16.31 -1.54
N ILE A 12 3.86 -15.10 -1.10
CA ILE A 12 3.77 -13.92 -1.96
C ILE A 12 4.75 -13.96 -3.13
N PHE A 13 5.94 -14.55 -2.96
CA PHE A 13 6.88 -14.74 -4.07
C PHE A 13 6.31 -15.66 -5.17
N ILE A 14 5.55 -16.70 -4.80
CA ILE A 14 4.84 -17.54 -5.76
C ILE A 14 3.66 -16.80 -6.38
N ALA A 15 2.85 -16.14 -5.56
CA ALA A 15 1.62 -15.48 -5.99
C ALA A 15 1.88 -14.34 -6.99
N PHE A 16 2.94 -13.58 -6.79
CA PHE A 16 3.33 -12.46 -7.67
C PHE A 16 4.34 -12.85 -8.76
N GLN A 17 4.62 -14.15 -8.94
CA GLN A 17 5.63 -14.60 -9.90
C GLN A 17 5.37 -14.09 -11.32
N GLY A 18 6.36 -13.43 -11.92
CA GLY A 18 6.27 -12.85 -13.27
C GLY A 18 5.49 -11.55 -13.38
N MET A 19 4.90 -11.07 -12.30
CA MET A 19 4.21 -9.78 -12.28
C MET A 19 5.20 -8.64 -12.09
N LYS A 20 5.11 -7.61 -12.93
CA LYS A 20 5.97 -6.43 -12.91
C LYS A 20 5.19 -5.16 -12.58
N ARG A 21 5.85 -4.19 -11.93
CA ARG A 21 5.32 -2.84 -11.81
C ARG A 21 5.22 -2.19 -13.19
N LYS A 22 4.11 -1.50 -13.46
CA LYS A 22 3.80 -0.96 -14.79
C LYS A 22 4.85 0.02 -15.35
N LYS A 23 5.50 0.80 -14.51
CA LYS A 23 6.45 1.85 -14.90
C LYS A 23 7.91 1.48 -14.66
N GLU A 24 8.15 0.40 -13.95
CA GLU A 24 9.47 -0.05 -13.55
C GLU A 24 9.59 -1.52 -13.92
N ASN A 25 10.74 -1.94 -14.39
CA ASN A 25 10.98 -3.37 -14.65
C ASN A 25 11.37 -4.12 -13.36
N ILE A 26 10.65 -3.82 -12.26
CA ILE A 26 10.84 -4.40 -10.93
C ILE A 26 9.68 -5.37 -10.66
N ASP A 27 9.96 -6.49 -10.04
CA ASP A 27 8.95 -7.48 -9.65
C ASP A 27 7.96 -6.86 -8.64
N LEU A 28 6.66 -7.09 -8.88
CA LEU A 28 5.60 -6.50 -8.06
C LEU A 28 5.71 -6.91 -6.58
N VAL A 29 6.18 -8.13 -6.31
CA VAL A 29 6.42 -8.65 -4.96
C VAL A 29 7.36 -7.77 -4.13
N PHE A 30 8.27 -7.00 -4.79
CA PHE A 30 9.15 -6.07 -4.10
C PHE A 30 8.38 -5.07 -3.24
N ARG A 31 7.25 -4.51 -3.76
CA ARG A 31 6.40 -3.60 -3.00
C ARG A 31 5.88 -4.25 -1.71
N SER A 32 5.31 -5.44 -1.82
CA SER A 32 4.78 -6.18 -0.67
C SER A 32 5.86 -6.45 0.40
N VAL A 33 7.06 -6.86 -0.03
CA VAL A 33 8.20 -7.06 0.87
C VAL A 33 8.61 -5.75 1.56
N MET A 34 8.66 -4.65 0.83
CA MET A 34 9.05 -3.35 1.40
C MET A 34 8.04 -2.84 2.41
N VAL A 35 6.73 -3.00 2.14
CA VAL A 35 5.66 -2.59 3.08
C VAL A 35 5.76 -3.37 4.39
N GLY A 36 5.86 -4.69 4.34
CA GLY A 36 6.03 -5.50 5.55
C GLY A 36 7.30 -5.15 6.33
N ASN A 37 8.44 -4.94 5.63
CA ASN A 37 9.69 -4.55 6.27
C ASN A 37 9.64 -3.15 6.92
N MET A 38 8.95 -2.18 6.31
CA MET A 38 8.73 -0.86 6.92
C MET A 38 7.98 -0.98 8.24
N LEU A 39 6.92 -1.78 8.29
CA LEU A 39 6.15 -2.04 9.50
C LEU A 39 6.97 -2.76 10.57
N LYS A 40 7.78 -3.73 10.16
CA LYS A 40 8.69 -4.44 11.07
C LYS A 40 9.72 -3.49 11.70
N ASN A 41 10.27 -2.56 10.94
CA ASN A 41 11.26 -1.60 11.40
C ASN A 41 10.73 -0.59 12.44
N ILE A 42 9.43 -0.36 12.48
CA ILE A 42 8.76 0.46 13.52
C ILE A 42 8.19 -0.39 14.66
N ASN A 43 8.59 -1.65 14.76
CA ASN A 43 8.15 -2.62 15.77
C ASN A 43 6.63 -2.84 15.82
N SER A 44 5.95 -2.83 14.67
CA SER A 44 4.55 -3.24 14.58
C SER A 44 4.38 -4.71 14.98
N SER A 45 3.18 -5.09 15.41
CA SER A 45 2.87 -6.48 15.74
C SER A 45 3.06 -7.42 14.55
N GLU A 46 3.33 -8.70 14.81
CA GLU A 46 3.50 -9.72 13.76
C GLU A 46 2.30 -9.76 12.80
N VAL A 47 1.07 -9.60 13.31
CA VAL A 47 -0.15 -9.58 12.49
C VAL A 47 -0.12 -8.40 11.52
N ILE A 48 0.30 -7.22 11.96
CA ILE A 48 0.37 -6.02 11.12
C ILE A 48 1.49 -6.12 10.09
N VAL A 49 2.66 -6.62 10.45
CA VAL A 49 3.75 -6.92 9.52
C VAL A 49 3.29 -7.89 8.43
N ASN A 50 2.64 -8.99 8.83
CA ASN A 50 2.12 -10.01 7.92
C ASN A 50 0.98 -9.46 7.04
N THR A 51 0.13 -8.58 7.57
CA THR A 51 -0.86 -7.84 6.77
C THR A 51 -0.16 -6.99 5.70
N GLY A 52 0.92 -6.31 6.06
CA GLY A 52 1.73 -5.54 5.12
C GLY A 52 2.33 -6.37 3.99
N TYR A 53 2.84 -7.57 4.28
CA TYR A 53 3.30 -8.49 3.22
C TYR A 53 2.16 -8.96 2.29
N LEU A 54 0.93 -9.09 2.79
CA LEU A 54 -0.21 -9.65 2.05
C LEU A 54 -1.15 -8.57 1.46
N HIS A 55 -0.95 -7.27 1.75
CA HIS A 55 -1.95 -6.21 1.52
C HIS A 55 -2.57 -6.19 0.12
N ASP A 56 -1.77 -6.47 -0.92
CA ASP A 56 -2.22 -6.43 -2.32
C ASP A 56 -2.64 -7.80 -2.88
N ILE A 57 -2.55 -8.89 -2.10
CA ILE A 57 -2.71 -10.24 -2.65
C ILE A 57 -4.10 -10.47 -3.24
N ILE A 58 -5.16 -10.01 -2.58
CA ILE A 58 -6.54 -10.13 -3.06
C ILE A 58 -6.80 -9.16 -4.22
N GLU A 59 -6.15 -7.99 -4.19
CA GLU A 59 -6.37 -6.95 -5.18
C GLU A 59 -5.69 -7.24 -6.52
N ASP A 60 -4.47 -7.76 -6.49
CA ASP A 60 -3.61 -7.87 -7.66
C ASP A 60 -3.42 -9.31 -8.17
N THR A 61 -3.93 -10.33 -7.46
CA THR A 61 -3.82 -11.74 -7.87
C THR A 61 -5.18 -12.42 -7.97
N SER A 62 -5.18 -13.72 -8.29
CA SER A 62 -6.40 -14.55 -8.28
C SER A 62 -6.75 -15.13 -6.90
N TYR A 63 -5.93 -14.87 -5.88
CA TYR A 63 -6.21 -15.37 -4.53
C TYR A 63 -7.37 -14.60 -3.89
N THR A 64 -8.23 -15.34 -3.21
CA THR A 64 -9.46 -14.83 -2.58
C THR A 64 -9.27 -14.62 -1.08
N TYR A 65 -10.26 -13.98 -0.45
CA TYR A 65 -10.36 -13.91 1.00
C TYR A 65 -10.28 -15.31 1.65
N GLU A 66 -11.00 -16.30 1.08
CA GLU A 66 -11.05 -17.66 1.58
C GLU A 66 -9.70 -18.36 1.52
N ASP A 67 -8.93 -18.11 0.47
CA ASP A 67 -7.57 -18.68 0.33
C ASP A 67 -6.65 -18.15 1.44
N ILE A 68 -6.73 -16.86 1.75
CA ILE A 68 -5.94 -16.24 2.82
C ILE A 68 -6.42 -16.72 4.19
N ALA A 69 -7.73 -16.77 4.41
CA ALA A 69 -8.32 -17.22 5.68
C ALA A 69 -7.94 -18.68 5.99
N ASN A 70 -8.00 -19.56 4.99
CA ASN A 70 -7.65 -20.97 5.14
C ASN A 70 -6.15 -21.18 5.38
N LYS A 71 -5.30 -20.38 4.74
CA LYS A 71 -3.84 -20.53 4.79
C LYS A 71 -3.20 -19.83 5.99
N PHE A 72 -3.66 -18.64 6.34
CA PHE A 72 -3.02 -17.75 7.31
C PHE A 72 -3.95 -17.26 8.44
N GLY A 73 -5.21 -17.67 8.40
CA GLY A 73 -6.20 -17.35 9.43
C GLY A 73 -7.07 -16.14 9.09
N LYS A 74 -8.25 -16.14 9.71
CA LYS A 74 -9.31 -15.17 9.44
C LYS A 74 -8.88 -13.72 9.68
N GLN A 75 -8.11 -13.47 10.75
CA GLN A 75 -7.67 -12.12 11.10
C GLN A 75 -6.86 -11.45 9.99
N LEU A 76 -5.91 -12.19 9.37
CA LEU A 76 -5.12 -11.68 8.25
C LEU A 76 -5.99 -11.46 7.01
N ALA A 77 -6.91 -12.38 6.72
CA ALA A 77 -7.84 -12.22 5.60
C ALA A 77 -8.76 -10.99 5.77
N ASP A 78 -9.29 -10.78 6.97
CA ASP A 78 -10.12 -9.61 7.31
C ASP A 78 -9.34 -8.30 7.10
N ASN A 79 -8.09 -8.24 7.57
CA ASN A 79 -7.25 -7.05 7.43
C ASN A 79 -6.93 -6.75 5.96
N VAL A 80 -6.50 -7.76 5.20
CA VAL A 80 -6.18 -7.61 3.77
C VAL A 80 -7.42 -7.19 2.97
N SER A 81 -8.57 -7.81 3.23
CA SER A 81 -9.83 -7.45 2.56
C SER A 81 -10.25 -6.00 2.85
N LYS A 82 -10.07 -5.52 4.08
CA LYS A 82 -10.36 -4.12 4.44
C LYS A 82 -9.48 -3.13 3.66
N LEU A 83 -8.22 -3.46 3.40
CA LEU A 83 -7.27 -2.62 2.69
C LEU A 83 -7.44 -2.67 1.16
N SER A 84 -8.16 -3.66 0.63
CA SER A 84 -8.42 -3.76 -0.81
C SER A 84 -9.45 -2.74 -1.28
N GLU A 85 -9.19 -2.09 -2.42
CA GLU A 85 -10.14 -1.16 -3.05
C GLU A 85 -11.27 -1.93 -3.76
N ASP A 86 -12.47 -1.34 -3.81
CA ASP A 86 -13.58 -1.88 -4.59
C ASP A 86 -13.39 -1.59 -6.09
N LYS A 87 -12.85 -2.57 -6.82
CA LYS A 87 -12.61 -2.45 -8.28
C LYS A 87 -13.91 -2.45 -9.11
N THR A 88 -15.07 -2.71 -8.52
CA THR A 88 -16.37 -2.54 -9.24
C THR A 88 -16.69 -1.06 -9.46
N ILE A 89 -16.13 -0.17 -8.64
CA ILE A 89 -16.22 1.28 -8.83
C ILE A 89 -15.17 1.69 -9.87
N THR A 90 -15.59 1.84 -11.11
CA THR A 90 -14.70 2.13 -12.25
C THR A 90 -14.17 3.56 -12.26
N ASN A 91 -14.96 4.53 -11.76
CA ASN A 91 -14.53 5.92 -11.66
C ASN A 91 -13.42 6.04 -10.59
N TYR A 92 -12.25 6.55 -10.99
CA TYR A 92 -11.09 6.67 -10.11
C TYR A 92 -11.38 7.51 -8.86
N LYS A 93 -11.97 8.71 -9.03
CA LYS A 93 -12.21 9.62 -7.91
C LYS A 93 -13.23 9.05 -6.92
N GLU A 94 -14.30 8.45 -7.43
CA GLU A 94 -15.34 7.81 -6.59
C GLU A 94 -14.76 6.63 -5.80
N ARG A 95 -13.97 5.77 -6.44
CA ARG A 95 -13.32 4.63 -5.78
C ARG A 95 -12.37 5.10 -4.68
N LYS A 96 -11.53 6.11 -4.96
CA LYS A 96 -10.61 6.66 -3.95
C LYS A 96 -11.36 7.36 -2.81
N GLN A 97 -12.46 8.04 -3.10
CA GLN A 97 -13.28 8.67 -2.07
C GLN A 97 -13.96 7.64 -1.16
N GLU A 98 -14.48 6.55 -1.75
CA GLU A 98 -15.03 5.42 -1.00
C GLU A 98 -13.98 4.83 -0.08
N PHE A 99 -12.80 4.55 -0.61
CA PHE A 99 -11.69 3.98 0.15
C PHE A 99 -11.26 4.90 1.31
N ILE A 100 -11.07 6.20 1.08
CA ILE A 100 -10.77 7.18 2.15
C ILE A 100 -11.86 7.16 3.23
N ASN A 101 -13.14 7.09 2.84
CA ASN A 101 -14.24 7.06 3.80
C ASN A 101 -14.20 5.79 4.68
N ARG A 102 -13.79 4.65 4.13
CA ARG A 102 -13.56 3.42 4.94
C ARG A 102 -12.38 3.58 5.88
N LEU A 103 -11.25 4.10 5.39
CA LEU A 103 -10.04 4.31 6.19
C LEU A 103 -10.27 5.16 7.44
N LYS A 104 -11.18 6.15 7.39
CA LYS A 104 -11.53 6.99 8.55
C LYS A 104 -12.06 6.19 9.74
N ASN A 105 -12.58 5.00 9.51
CA ASN A 105 -13.15 4.12 10.53
C ASN A 105 -12.19 3.00 10.99
N TYR A 106 -10.97 2.96 10.44
CA TYR A 106 -9.99 1.94 10.81
C TYR A 106 -9.19 2.37 12.05
N ASP A 107 -8.69 1.38 12.76
CA ASP A 107 -7.74 1.59 13.85
C ASP A 107 -6.36 2.04 13.32
N SER A 108 -5.53 2.51 14.22
CA SER A 108 -4.17 2.99 13.89
C SER A 108 -3.31 1.92 13.26
N ASP A 109 -3.50 0.66 13.62
CA ASP A 109 -2.70 -0.46 13.13
C ASP A 109 -2.93 -0.70 11.62
N LEU A 110 -4.20 -0.73 11.18
CA LEU A 110 -4.52 -0.83 9.75
C LEU A 110 -4.12 0.43 8.97
N LEU A 111 -4.26 1.61 9.59
CA LEU A 111 -3.79 2.86 8.97
C LEU A 111 -2.27 2.88 8.80
N LEU A 112 -1.48 2.25 9.68
CA LEU A 112 -0.04 2.11 9.50
C LEU A 112 0.31 1.24 8.29
N VAL A 113 -0.46 0.18 8.01
CA VAL A 113 -0.26 -0.62 6.79
C VAL A 113 -0.50 0.22 5.54
N GLU A 114 -1.61 0.96 5.51
CA GLU A 114 -1.93 1.87 4.39
C GLU A 114 -0.88 2.97 4.23
N LEU A 115 -0.41 3.58 5.33
CA LEU A 115 0.67 4.55 5.30
C LEU A 115 1.94 3.95 4.67
N ALA A 116 2.33 2.73 5.06
CA ALA A 116 3.52 2.07 4.53
C ALA A 116 3.38 1.77 3.02
N ASP A 117 2.21 1.30 2.56
CA ASP A 117 1.95 1.09 1.13
C ASP A 117 2.01 2.40 0.34
N LYS A 118 1.32 3.45 0.80
CA LYS A 118 1.30 4.73 0.08
C LYS A 118 2.66 5.44 0.14
N LEU A 119 3.41 5.28 1.21
CA LEU A 119 4.80 5.71 1.27
C LEU A 119 5.66 5.00 0.21
N GLN A 120 5.55 3.66 0.10
CA GLN A 120 6.30 2.90 -0.90
C GLN A 120 5.93 3.32 -2.33
N ASN A 121 4.66 3.57 -2.60
CA ASN A 121 4.21 4.06 -3.90
C ASN A 121 4.74 5.48 -4.18
N LEU A 122 4.68 6.37 -3.20
CA LEU A 122 5.14 7.75 -3.33
C LEU A 122 6.67 7.83 -3.52
N VAL A 123 7.45 7.00 -2.80
CA VAL A 123 8.90 6.87 -3.02
C VAL A 123 9.21 6.47 -4.45
N SER A 124 8.51 5.47 -4.97
CA SER A 124 8.72 4.97 -6.32
C SER A 124 8.36 6.03 -7.39
N ASP A 125 7.22 6.70 -7.20
CA ASP A 125 6.80 7.77 -8.11
C ASP A 125 7.77 8.97 -8.06
N TYR A 126 8.28 9.32 -6.88
CA TYR A 126 9.28 10.39 -6.72
C TYR A 126 10.61 10.05 -7.37
N GLU A 127 11.09 8.81 -7.24
CA GLU A 127 12.30 8.33 -7.89
C GLU A 127 12.20 8.39 -9.43
N LEU A 128 11.04 8.00 -9.98
CA LEU A 128 10.78 8.12 -11.42
C LEU A 128 10.72 9.58 -11.87
N PHE A 129 10.00 10.41 -11.12
CA PHE A 129 9.90 11.85 -11.38
C PHE A 129 11.28 12.53 -11.37
N SER A 130 12.12 12.20 -10.40
CA SER A 130 13.47 12.76 -10.27
C SER A 130 14.38 12.38 -11.45
N LYS A 131 14.16 11.22 -12.08
CA LYS A 131 14.94 10.73 -13.23
C LYS A 131 14.40 11.18 -14.58
N GLN A 132 13.09 11.27 -14.72
CA GLN A 132 12.39 11.44 -16.00
C GLN A 132 11.61 12.75 -16.10
N GLY A 133 11.56 13.54 -15.02
CA GLY A 133 10.79 14.78 -14.96
C GLY A 133 9.27 14.56 -14.98
N LYS A 134 8.53 15.61 -15.36
CA LYS A 134 7.06 15.59 -15.37
C LYS A 134 6.44 14.55 -16.31
N GLU A 135 7.20 14.04 -17.26
CA GLU A 135 6.75 12.99 -18.20
C GLU A 135 6.50 11.65 -17.54
N SER A 136 7.09 11.41 -16.36
CA SER A 136 6.86 10.20 -15.57
C SER A 136 5.54 10.19 -14.79
N LEU A 137 4.84 11.32 -14.76
CA LEU A 137 3.56 11.42 -14.05
C LEU A 137 2.53 10.47 -14.66
N PRO A 138 1.68 9.86 -13.83
CA PRO A 138 0.74 8.83 -14.28
C PRO A 138 -0.24 9.38 -15.33
N THR A 139 -0.32 8.68 -16.47
CA THR A 139 -1.19 9.05 -17.60
C THR A 139 -2.43 8.17 -17.74
N GLU A 140 -2.53 7.07 -17.02
CA GLU A 140 -3.63 6.09 -17.14
C GLU A 140 -4.98 6.63 -16.63
N GLY A 141 -5.62 7.54 -17.38
CA GLY A 141 -6.94 8.09 -17.03
C GLY A 141 -6.98 8.92 -15.74
N LYS A 142 -5.81 9.16 -15.13
CA LYS A 142 -5.62 9.91 -13.90
C LYS A 142 -4.88 11.19 -14.25
N ASN A 143 -5.43 12.34 -13.91
CA ASN A 143 -4.68 13.58 -14.01
C ASN A 143 -3.90 13.85 -12.72
N TYR A 144 -2.88 14.70 -12.81
CA TYR A 144 -2.03 15.09 -11.69
C TYR A 144 -2.84 15.61 -10.49
N SER A 145 -3.88 16.42 -10.74
CA SER A 145 -4.71 17.00 -9.68
C SER A 145 -5.49 15.94 -8.88
N GLN A 146 -5.96 14.88 -9.52
CA GLN A 146 -6.64 13.76 -8.84
C GLN A 146 -5.68 12.96 -7.96
N ILE A 147 -4.45 12.79 -8.42
CA ILE A 147 -3.41 12.09 -7.66
C ILE A 147 -2.98 12.95 -6.46
N LYS A 148 -2.67 14.24 -6.69
CA LYS A 148 -2.34 15.18 -5.61
C LYS A 148 -3.47 15.21 -4.57
N TRP A 149 -4.74 15.32 -5.00
CA TRP A 149 -5.89 15.28 -4.10
C TRP A 149 -5.94 14.00 -3.26
N PHE A 150 -5.73 12.83 -3.86
CA PHE A 150 -5.76 11.56 -3.13
C PHE A 150 -4.66 11.49 -2.06
N TYR A 151 -3.42 11.78 -2.44
CA TYR A 151 -2.29 11.77 -1.49
C TYR A 151 -2.42 12.86 -0.41
N THR A 152 -2.98 14.04 -0.74
CA THR A 152 -3.30 15.09 0.25
C THR A 152 -4.33 14.58 1.27
N SER A 153 -5.42 13.97 0.79
CA SER A 153 -6.47 13.43 1.67
C SER A 153 -5.94 12.35 2.61
N LEU A 154 -5.01 11.52 2.14
CA LEU A 154 -4.35 10.51 2.98
C LEU A 154 -3.38 11.16 3.98
N LYS A 155 -2.60 12.17 3.55
CA LYS A 155 -1.71 12.93 4.42
C LYS A 155 -2.48 13.53 5.60
N ASP A 156 -3.60 14.17 5.33
CA ASP A 156 -4.44 14.79 6.36
C ASP A 156 -4.97 13.72 7.33
N LEU A 157 -5.48 12.60 6.81
CA LEU A 157 -5.98 11.48 7.61
C LEU A 157 -4.89 10.86 8.48
N PHE A 158 -3.70 10.61 7.93
CA PHE A 158 -2.60 10.02 8.67
C PHE A 158 -2.09 10.94 9.78
N ASN A 159 -1.95 12.25 9.50
CA ASN A 159 -1.54 13.23 10.51
C ASN A 159 -2.61 13.44 11.60
N GLU A 160 -3.89 13.24 11.30
CA GLU A 160 -4.99 13.30 12.28
C GLU A 160 -5.03 12.06 13.19
N LYS A 161 -4.81 10.87 12.60
CA LYS A 161 -5.13 9.60 13.26
C LYS A 161 -3.92 8.86 13.83
N LEU A 162 -2.73 9.09 13.31
CA LEU A 162 -1.54 8.37 13.72
C LEU A 162 -0.67 9.22 14.64
N ASN A 163 -0.11 8.56 15.66
CA ASN A 163 0.98 9.17 16.42
C ASN A 163 2.20 9.35 15.51
N ASN A 164 3.00 10.38 15.80
CA ASN A 164 4.22 10.63 15.05
C ASN A 164 5.16 9.43 15.09
N ASN A 165 5.62 9.02 13.92
CA ASN A 165 6.55 7.92 13.72
C ASN A 165 7.38 8.16 12.45
N THR A 166 8.46 7.41 12.28
CA THR A 166 9.41 7.60 11.17
C THR A 166 8.80 7.40 9.78
N LEU A 167 7.75 6.57 9.64
CA LEU A 167 7.06 6.39 8.36
C LEU A 167 6.23 7.61 8.01
N LEU A 168 5.52 8.19 8.98
CA LEU A 168 4.71 9.38 8.80
C LEU A 168 5.58 10.60 8.46
N GLU A 169 6.68 10.78 9.17
CA GLU A 169 7.66 11.83 8.87
C GLU A 169 8.21 11.69 7.45
N ARG A 170 8.61 10.47 7.06
CA ARG A 170 9.12 10.20 5.73
C ARG A 170 8.06 10.43 4.65
N TYR A 171 6.81 10.01 4.89
CA TYR A 171 5.69 10.26 3.98
C TYR A 171 5.48 11.76 3.75
N ASN A 172 5.41 12.54 4.84
CA ASN A 172 5.23 13.98 4.76
C ASN A 172 6.37 14.66 3.98
N ASN A 173 7.62 14.29 4.25
CA ASN A 173 8.79 14.87 3.57
C ASN A 173 8.77 14.57 2.05
N ILE A 174 8.52 13.33 1.65
CA ILE A 174 8.48 12.95 0.22
C ILE A 174 7.25 13.58 -0.45
N TYR A 175 6.12 13.65 0.24
CA TYR A 175 4.94 14.33 -0.27
C TYR A 175 5.24 15.80 -0.64
N GLU A 176 5.87 16.55 0.27
CA GLU A 176 6.23 17.95 0.02
C GLU A 176 7.19 18.09 -1.17
N GLU A 177 8.17 17.22 -1.29
CA GLU A 177 9.13 17.25 -2.42
C GLU A 177 8.47 16.86 -3.75
N TYR A 178 7.61 15.84 -3.77
CA TYR A 178 6.98 15.32 -4.99
C TYR A 178 5.89 16.25 -5.53
N PHE A 179 5.11 16.88 -4.63
CA PHE A 179 4.00 17.77 -4.99
C PHE A 179 4.35 19.26 -4.87
N LYS A 180 5.64 19.57 -4.78
CA LYS A 180 6.15 20.93 -4.83
C LYS A 180 5.76 21.60 -6.15
N ASP A 181 5.16 22.80 -6.07
CA ASP A 181 4.72 23.60 -7.23
C ASP A 181 5.90 24.13 -8.07
#